data_6063708d6c5aa46b044c399ed5225f3f
#
_entry.id   6063708d6c5aa46b044c399ed5225f3f
#
_cell.length_a   1.000
_cell.length_b   1.000
_cell.length_c   1.000
_cell.angle_alpha   90.00
_cell.angle_beta   90.00
_cell.angle_gamma   90.00
#
_symmetry.space_group_name_H-M   'P 1'
#
loop_
_entity.id
_entity.type
_entity.pdbx_description
1 polymer ?
#
loop_
_entity_poly.entity_id
_entity_poly.type
_entity_poly.pdbx_seq_one_letter_code
_entity_poly.pdbx_strand_id
1 'polypeptide(L)'
;MTGYQDLDWANDPVPKLRKFYNLERESIAHFSASDVAIEETHFSSGVGLKFTPEKISYGTDILYFHGGGWIVGSPWTHKTLCSWLAKFAERRVYAAPYALAPENKFPKQANQASEITNSFLKTRDKILLAGDSAGGAMVLCAAAGVIEKNKILGIASLYGAFGCTKGTSHQTYGDNSVDLKMSALFAMYAHLGCEDPSEFQAKLSLSGAPLLLVKAECDPIADDNDWLAQRTLHPVTHMIAKGQAHAYLQECGNSKEADASMRKIAKWINNLV
;
A
#
# COMPACT_ATOMS: atom_id res chain seq x y z
N MET A 1 -20.80 16.79 -9.82
CA MET A 1 -19.36 16.67 -9.44
C MET A 1 -18.79 15.54 -10.27
N THR A 2 -17.73 15.78 -11.02
CA THR A 2 -17.01 14.73 -11.74
C THR A 2 -16.39 13.79 -10.70
N GLY A 3 -16.81 12.52 -10.70
CA GLY A 3 -16.28 11.52 -9.79
C GLY A 3 -14.90 11.02 -10.23
N TYR A 4 -14.20 10.28 -9.37
CA TYR A 4 -12.95 9.58 -9.67
C TYR A 4 -13.06 8.70 -10.94
N GLN A 5 -14.28 8.23 -11.23
CA GLN A 5 -14.63 7.42 -12.40
C GLN A 5 -14.53 8.16 -13.73
N ASP A 6 -14.58 9.51 -13.70
CA ASP A 6 -14.54 10.36 -14.90
C ASP A 6 -13.11 10.79 -15.29
N LEU A 7 -12.09 10.34 -14.55
CA LEU A 7 -10.69 10.66 -14.84
C LEU A 7 -10.14 9.76 -15.96
N ASP A 8 -9.53 10.38 -16.94
CA ASP A 8 -8.73 9.68 -17.95
C ASP A 8 -7.27 9.61 -17.50
N TRP A 9 -6.92 8.50 -16.86
CA TRP A 9 -5.58 8.29 -16.31
C TRP A 9 -4.47 8.29 -17.36
N ALA A 10 -4.82 8.03 -18.63
CA ALA A 10 -3.85 8.05 -19.73
C ALA A 10 -3.61 9.46 -20.30
N ASN A 11 -4.65 10.30 -20.33
CA ASN A 11 -4.62 11.57 -21.07
C ASN A 11 -4.80 12.80 -20.17
N ASP A 12 -5.39 12.67 -18.99
CA ASP A 12 -5.52 13.79 -18.07
C ASP A 12 -4.16 14.23 -17.51
N PRO A 13 -3.91 15.54 -17.38
CA PRO A 13 -2.68 16.03 -16.77
C PRO A 13 -2.52 15.53 -15.32
N VAL A 14 -1.33 15.07 -14.96
CA VAL A 14 -1.04 14.52 -13.61
C VAL A 14 -1.44 15.46 -12.47
N PRO A 15 -1.27 16.79 -12.56
CA PRO A 15 -1.80 17.70 -11.53
C PRO A 15 -3.31 17.62 -11.34
N LYS A 16 -4.09 17.36 -12.41
CA LYS A 16 -5.53 17.13 -12.33
C LYS A 16 -5.83 15.82 -11.59
N LEU A 17 -5.15 14.72 -11.94
CA LEU A 17 -5.29 13.43 -11.28
C LEU A 17 -5.01 13.54 -9.76
N ARG A 18 -3.90 14.18 -9.39
CA ARG A 18 -3.52 14.41 -7.98
C ARG A 18 -4.54 15.25 -7.23
N LYS A 19 -5.02 16.33 -7.85
CA LYS A 19 -6.02 17.19 -7.24
C LYS A 19 -7.30 16.42 -6.91
N PHE A 20 -7.84 15.65 -7.87
CA PHE A 20 -9.06 14.89 -7.66
C PHE A 20 -8.88 13.77 -6.64
N TYR A 21 -7.77 13.02 -6.73
CA TYR A 21 -7.45 11.99 -5.75
C TYR A 21 -7.38 12.56 -4.32
N ASN A 22 -6.69 13.69 -4.15
CA ASN A 22 -6.58 14.34 -2.84
C ASN A 22 -7.95 14.78 -2.29
N LEU A 23 -8.80 15.39 -3.12
CA LEU A 23 -10.15 15.82 -2.73
C LEU A 23 -11.03 14.64 -2.31
N GLU A 24 -10.96 13.54 -3.05
CA GLU A 24 -11.69 12.32 -2.71
C GLU A 24 -11.23 11.77 -1.34
N ARG A 25 -9.92 11.65 -1.12
CA ARG A 25 -9.37 11.16 0.14
C ARG A 25 -9.60 12.12 1.31
N GLU A 26 -9.63 13.41 1.07
CA GLU A 26 -9.99 14.42 2.07
C GLU A 26 -11.45 14.28 2.50
N SER A 27 -12.34 13.94 1.56
CA SER A 27 -13.77 13.75 1.86
C SER A 27 -14.06 12.63 2.85
N ILE A 28 -13.20 11.63 2.94
CA ILE A 28 -13.32 10.49 3.87
C ILE A 28 -12.40 10.61 5.11
N ALA A 29 -11.58 11.65 5.19
CA ALA A 29 -10.63 11.82 6.30
C ALA A 29 -11.30 11.97 7.68
N HIS A 30 -12.58 12.37 7.72
CA HIS A 30 -13.37 12.45 8.95
C HIS A 30 -13.72 11.08 9.55
N PHE A 31 -13.58 9.98 8.81
CA PHE A 31 -13.70 8.62 9.33
C PHE A 31 -12.42 8.10 10.02
N SER A 32 -11.36 8.90 10.08
CA SER A 32 -10.14 8.52 10.82
C SER A 32 -10.43 8.21 12.29
N ALA A 33 -9.70 7.26 12.85
CA ALA A 33 -9.89 6.84 14.24
C ALA A 33 -9.58 8.01 15.19
N SER A 34 -10.57 8.41 16.01
CA SER A 34 -10.49 9.60 16.87
C SER A 34 -9.55 9.44 18.06
N ASP A 35 -9.25 8.19 18.46
CA ASP A 35 -8.34 7.80 19.54
C ASP A 35 -6.91 7.52 19.06
N VAL A 36 -6.53 8.12 17.92
CA VAL A 36 -5.19 8.03 17.34
C VAL A 36 -4.66 9.44 17.10
N ALA A 37 -3.58 9.81 17.80
CA ALA A 37 -2.88 11.05 17.54
C ALA A 37 -2.13 10.97 16.20
N ILE A 38 -2.28 12.01 15.36
CA ILE A 38 -1.65 12.11 14.04
C ILE A 38 -0.73 13.31 14.04
N GLU A 39 0.57 13.08 13.85
CA GLU A 39 1.62 14.07 13.91
C GLU A 39 2.49 14.02 12.67
N GLU A 40 3.03 15.15 12.24
CA GLU A 40 4.07 15.18 11.21
C GLU A 40 5.38 14.58 11.73
N THR A 41 6.08 13.87 10.86
CA THR A 41 7.39 13.31 11.16
C THR A 41 8.31 13.36 9.93
N HIS A 42 9.62 13.40 10.15
CA HIS A 42 10.59 13.56 9.09
C HIS A 42 11.19 12.21 8.68
N PHE A 43 11.22 11.98 7.35
CA PHE A 43 11.94 10.89 6.70
C PHE A 43 13.06 11.47 5.83
N SER A 44 13.96 10.62 5.36
CA SER A 44 14.99 11.01 4.38
C SER A 44 14.39 11.52 3.06
N SER A 45 13.15 11.15 2.77
CA SER A 45 12.41 11.53 1.57
C SER A 45 11.51 12.76 1.73
N GLY A 46 11.36 13.31 2.93
CA GLY A 46 10.49 14.44 3.21
C GLY A 46 9.65 14.27 4.47
N VAL A 47 8.59 15.08 4.59
CA VAL A 47 7.65 15.03 5.70
C VAL A 47 6.62 13.93 5.45
N GLY A 48 6.36 13.11 6.45
CA GLY A 48 5.31 12.11 6.48
C GLY A 48 4.49 12.21 7.76
N LEU A 49 3.74 11.17 8.08
CA LEU A 49 2.86 11.15 9.24
C LEU A 49 3.19 10.00 10.18
N LYS A 50 3.07 10.27 11.47
CA LYS A 50 3.13 9.30 12.56
C LYS A 50 1.75 9.20 13.19
N PHE A 51 1.26 7.99 13.35
CA PHE A 51 0.00 7.64 13.99
C PHE A 51 0.28 6.93 15.31
N THR A 52 -0.16 7.52 16.41
CA THR A 52 0.06 6.99 17.75
C THR A 52 -1.30 6.68 18.38
N PRO A 53 -1.70 5.40 18.52
CA PRO A 53 -2.95 5.05 19.20
C PRO A 53 -2.84 5.31 20.70
N GLU A 54 -3.98 5.60 21.37
CA GLU A 54 -4.02 5.76 22.83
C GLU A 54 -3.47 4.52 23.54
N LYS A 55 -3.83 3.33 23.04
CA LYS A 55 -3.32 2.07 23.57
C LYS A 55 -2.20 1.54 22.70
N ILE A 56 -1.01 1.40 23.26
CA ILE A 56 0.16 0.75 22.65
C ILE A 56 0.48 -0.50 23.47
N SER A 57 0.22 -1.68 22.88
CA SER A 57 0.52 -2.97 23.52
C SER A 57 1.80 -3.61 23.00
N TYR A 58 2.32 -3.12 21.86
CA TYR A 58 3.49 -3.69 21.20
C TYR A 58 4.49 -2.59 20.86
N GLY A 59 5.76 -2.82 21.15
CA GLY A 59 6.83 -1.84 20.95
C GLY A 59 7.31 -1.68 19.50
N THR A 60 7.01 -2.67 18.63
CA THR A 60 7.49 -2.66 17.24
C THR A 60 6.64 -1.75 16.37
N ASP A 61 7.27 -0.81 15.69
CA ASP A 61 6.62 0.15 14.81
C ASP A 61 6.30 -0.45 13.43
N ILE A 62 5.28 0.08 12.77
CA ILE A 62 4.92 -0.24 11.38
C ILE A 62 5.37 0.91 10.48
N LEU A 63 6.21 0.63 9.49
CA LEU A 63 6.54 1.56 8.41
C LEU A 63 5.58 1.27 7.25
N TYR A 64 4.86 2.31 6.81
CA TYR A 64 3.81 2.22 5.82
C TYR A 64 4.15 2.98 4.55
N PHE A 65 3.92 2.36 3.38
CA PHE A 65 4.01 2.97 2.06
C PHE A 65 2.61 3.02 1.43
N HIS A 66 2.20 4.22 1.01
CA HIS A 66 0.85 4.47 0.49
C HIS A 66 0.65 3.97 -0.93
N GLY A 67 -0.61 3.69 -1.29
CA GLY A 67 -1.05 3.40 -2.65
C GLY A 67 -1.19 4.64 -3.53
N GLY A 68 -1.83 4.47 -4.70
CA GLY A 68 -2.07 5.56 -5.66
C GLY A 68 -1.28 5.40 -6.96
N GLY A 69 -1.02 4.15 -7.38
CA GLY A 69 -0.43 3.84 -8.69
C GLY A 69 0.93 4.49 -8.95
N TRP A 70 1.68 4.82 -7.90
CA TRP A 70 2.96 5.55 -7.95
C TRP A 70 2.87 6.99 -8.50
N ILE A 71 1.67 7.47 -8.91
CA ILE A 71 1.44 8.78 -9.55
C ILE A 71 0.82 9.76 -8.58
N VAL A 72 -0.09 9.26 -7.75
CA VAL A 72 -0.87 10.04 -6.77
C VAL A 72 -0.68 9.46 -5.37
N GLY A 73 -1.31 10.09 -4.40
CA GLY A 73 -1.24 9.64 -3.00
C GLY A 73 -0.12 10.30 -2.21
N SER A 74 -0.27 10.19 -0.91
CA SER A 74 0.65 10.72 0.08
C SER A 74 0.31 10.14 1.45
N PRO A 75 1.13 10.36 2.50
CA PRO A 75 0.75 10.04 3.87
C PRO A 75 -0.58 10.67 4.30
N TRP A 76 -0.89 11.87 3.82
CA TRP A 76 -2.13 12.60 4.15
C TRP A 76 -3.37 11.95 3.53
N THR A 77 -3.28 11.41 2.31
CA THR A 77 -4.40 10.73 1.64
C THR A 77 -4.73 9.37 2.26
N HIS A 78 -3.83 8.83 3.08
CA HIS A 78 -3.98 7.54 3.75
C HIS A 78 -4.21 7.66 5.27
N LYS A 79 -4.60 8.88 5.74
CA LYS A 79 -4.87 9.13 7.18
C LYS A 79 -5.86 8.14 7.76
N THR A 80 -6.99 7.93 7.09
CA THR A 80 -8.04 7.03 7.57
C THR A 80 -7.51 5.61 7.72
N LEU A 81 -6.96 5.02 6.67
CA LEU A 81 -6.43 3.66 6.69
C LEU A 81 -5.34 3.48 7.75
N CYS A 82 -4.35 4.38 7.79
CA CYS A 82 -3.23 4.30 8.74
C CYS A 82 -3.67 4.48 10.19
N SER A 83 -4.66 5.33 10.46
CA SER A 83 -5.20 5.51 11.81
C SER A 83 -5.88 4.23 12.33
N TRP A 84 -6.69 3.59 11.50
CA TRP A 84 -7.34 2.32 11.87
C TRP A 84 -6.35 1.16 11.98
N LEU A 85 -5.32 1.13 11.13
CA LEU A 85 -4.23 0.17 11.28
C LEU A 85 -3.50 0.37 12.61
N ALA A 86 -3.16 1.60 12.97
CA ALA A 86 -2.51 1.91 14.25
C ALA A 86 -3.38 1.49 15.44
N LYS A 87 -4.67 1.84 15.41
CA LYS A 87 -5.64 1.52 16.45
C LYS A 87 -5.77 0.01 16.67
N PHE A 88 -6.04 -0.76 15.61
CA PHE A 88 -6.30 -2.18 15.75
C PHE A 88 -5.03 -3.00 15.99
N ALA A 89 -3.89 -2.56 15.46
CA ALA A 89 -2.60 -3.19 15.75
C ALA A 89 -2.04 -2.79 17.12
N GLU A 90 -2.59 -1.76 17.78
CA GLU A 90 -2.07 -1.21 19.03
C GLU A 90 -0.57 -0.87 18.94
N ARG A 91 -0.17 -0.29 17.78
CA ARG A 91 1.21 0.05 17.41
C ARG A 91 1.27 1.43 16.77
N ARG A 92 2.44 2.06 16.85
CA ARG A 92 2.70 3.25 16.05
C ARG A 92 2.82 2.86 14.57
N VAL A 93 2.18 3.66 13.69
CA VAL A 93 2.32 3.56 12.24
C VAL A 93 3.03 4.82 11.74
N TYR A 94 4.01 4.66 10.89
CA TYR A 94 4.77 5.73 10.26
C TYR A 94 4.56 5.67 8.75
N ALA A 95 3.76 6.56 8.21
CA ALA A 95 3.51 6.65 6.78
C ALA A 95 4.57 7.55 6.12
N ALA A 96 5.40 6.94 5.30
CA ALA A 96 6.50 7.61 4.62
C ALA A 96 6.08 8.15 3.24
N PRO A 97 6.47 9.39 2.87
CA PRO A 97 6.38 9.84 1.49
C PRO A 97 7.45 9.17 0.64
N TYR A 98 7.16 8.99 -0.65
CA TYR A 98 8.15 8.55 -1.63
C TYR A 98 7.95 9.28 -2.96
N ALA A 99 8.97 9.25 -3.82
CA ALA A 99 8.97 9.93 -5.11
C ALA A 99 7.88 9.39 -6.02
N LEU A 100 7.11 10.27 -6.64
CA LEU A 100 6.02 9.93 -7.54
C LEU A 100 6.45 10.05 -9.01
N ALA A 101 5.82 9.25 -9.84
CA ALA A 101 5.87 9.34 -11.30
C ALA A 101 4.88 10.44 -11.78
N PRO A 102 5.06 10.98 -12.98
CA PRO A 102 6.11 10.68 -13.96
C PRO A 102 7.43 11.44 -13.74
N GLU A 103 7.47 12.34 -12.73
CA GLU A 103 8.67 13.15 -12.43
C GLU A 103 9.85 12.25 -12.03
N ASN A 104 9.54 11.13 -11.43
CA ASN A 104 10.51 10.11 -11.06
C ASN A 104 10.06 8.76 -11.64
N LYS A 105 10.90 8.17 -12.46
CA LYS A 105 10.63 6.87 -13.06
C LYS A 105 11.23 5.75 -12.22
N PHE A 106 10.68 4.55 -12.37
CA PHE A 106 11.23 3.35 -11.79
C PHE A 106 12.70 3.14 -12.29
N PRO A 107 13.61 2.72 -11.41
CA PRO A 107 13.44 2.18 -10.05
C PRO A 107 13.59 3.23 -8.90
N LYS A 108 13.41 4.52 -9.16
CA LYS A 108 13.62 5.57 -8.14
C LYS A 108 12.77 5.33 -6.89
N GLN A 109 11.51 4.93 -7.06
CA GLN A 109 10.59 4.64 -5.96
C GLN A 109 11.09 3.47 -5.09
N ALA A 110 11.50 2.37 -5.73
CA ALA A 110 12.03 1.19 -5.06
C ALA A 110 13.32 1.48 -4.28
N ASN A 111 14.24 2.24 -4.88
CA ASN A 111 15.48 2.64 -4.23
C ASN A 111 15.18 3.50 -2.99
N GLN A 112 14.28 4.47 -3.13
CA GLN A 112 13.91 5.36 -2.04
C GLN A 112 13.17 4.62 -0.91
N ALA A 113 12.30 3.66 -1.23
CA ALA A 113 11.67 2.82 -0.21
C ALA A 113 12.71 2.05 0.60
N SER A 114 13.75 1.53 -0.05
CA SER A 114 14.87 0.87 0.61
C SER A 114 15.68 1.83 1.48
N GLU A 115 15.99 3.02 0.98
CA GLU A 115 16.72 4.07 1.72
C GLU A 115 15.96 4.54 2.96
N ILE A 116 14.65 4.79 2.83
CA ILE A 116 13.75 5.15 3.94
C ILE A 116 13.78 4.05 5.00
N THR A 117 13.62 2.80 4.57
CA THR A 117 13.57 1.64 5.48
C THR A 117 14.88 1.43 6.23
N ASN A 118 16.01 1.50 5.53
CA ASN A 118 17.33 1.43 6.17
C ASN A 118 17.56 2.59 7.15
N SER A 119 17.14 3.82 6.79
CA SER A 119 17.23 4.97 7.69
C SER A 119 16.34 4.80 8.92
N PHE A 120 15.13 4.29 8.74
CA PHE A 120 14.17 4.05 9.82
C PHE A 120 14.67 2.98 10.81
N LEU A 121 15.38 1.97 10.32
CA LEU A 121 15.99 0.91 11.11
C LEU A 121 17.21 1.34 11.95
N LYS A 122 17.82 2.51 11.68
CA LYS A 122 18.97 2.99 12.47
C LYS A 122 18.64 3.23 13.94
N THR A 123 17.39 3.51 14.25
CA THR A 123 16.90 3.81 15.61
C THR A 123 15.91 2.77 16.14
N ARG A 124 15.83 1.61 15.48
CA ARG A 124 14.87 0.54 15.80
C ARG A 124 15.54 -0.82 15.67
N ASP A 125 15.25 -1.70 16.61
CA ASP A 125 15.78 -3.07 16.57
C ASP A 125 15.07 -3.90 15.49
N LYS A 126 13.73 -3.75 15.41
CA LYS A 126 12.88 -4.47 14.45
C LYS A 126 11.71 -3.59 14.03
N ILE A 127 11.20 -3.82 12.81
CA ILE A 127 10.03 -3.17 12.26
C ILE A 127 9.13 -4.14 11.52
N LEU A 128 7.91 -3.67 11.25
CA LEU A 128 6.97 -4.28 10.33
C LEU A 128 6.81 -3.36 9.12
N LEU A 129 6.59 -3.94 7.95
CA LEU A 129 6.29 -3.20 6.73
C LEU A 129 4.84 -3.41 6.35
N ALA A 130 4.14 -2.35 5.97
CA ALA A 130 2.79 -2.43 5.43
C ALA A 130 2.59 -1.43 4.30
N GLY A 131 1.71 -1.76 3.35
CA GLY A 131 1.38 -0.87 2.25
C GLY A 131 0.23 -1.41 1.41
N ASP A 132 -0.46 -0.52 0.72
CA ASP A 132 -1.64 -0.83 -0.08
C ASP A 132 -1.42 -0.56 -1.57
N SER A 133 -1.99 -1.37 -2.44
CA SER A 133 -1.92 -1.20 -3.90
C SER A 133 -0.47 -1.03 -4.39
N ALA A 134 -0.10 0.08 -5.00
CA ALA A 134 1.29 0.42 -5.35
C ALA A 134 2.23 0.34 -4.14
N GLY A 135 1.78 0.78 -2.96
CA GLY A 135 2.51 0.66 -1.69
C GLY A 135 2.72 -0.78 -1.25
N GLY A 136 1.77 -1.67 -1.60
CA GLY A 136 1.90 -3.11 -1.38
C GLY A 136 3.06 -3.74 -2.16
N ALA A 137 3.41 -3.18 -3.32
CA ALA A 137 4.61 -3.55 -4.04
C ALA A 137 5.86 -2.87 -3.46
N MET A 138 5.72 -1.60 -3.02
CA MET A 138 6.85 -0.86 -2.43
C MET A 138 7.41 -1.52 -1.17
N VAL A 139 6.58 -2.17 -0.35
CA VAL A 139 7.07 -2.91 0.85
C VAL A 139 7.98 -4.08 0.47
N LEU A 140 7.72 -4.75 -0.67
CA LEU A 140 8.60 -5.81 -1.17
C LEU A 140 9.92 -5.23 -1.72
N CYS A 141 9.85 -4.13 -2.46
CA CYS A 141 11.03 -3.41 -2.93
C CYS A 141 11.87 -2.91 -1.73
N ALA A 142 11.22 -2.38 -0.70
CA ALA A 142 11.88 -1.95 0.53
C ALA A 142 12.60 -3.12 1.21
N ALA A 143 11.91 -4.24 1.40
CA ALA A 143 12.47 -5.44 2.00
C ALA A 143 13.65 -6.02 1.18
N ALA A 144 13.59 -5.91 -0.16
CA ALA A 144 14.69 -6.33 -1.04
C ALA A 144 15.98 -5.57 -0.77
N GLY A 145 15.88 -4.25 -0.54
CA GLY A 145 17.02 -3.36 -0.36
C GLY A 145 17.46 -3.15 1.10
N VAL A 146 16.83 -3.82 2.07
CA VAL A 146 17.25 -3.74 3.47
C VAL A 146 18.55 -4.51 3.70
N ILE A 147 19.50 -3.87 4.38
CA ILE A 147 20.81 -4.46 4.70
C ILE A 147 20.64 -5.55 5.77
N GLU A 148 19.94 -5.25 6.86
CA GLU A 148 19.69 -6.15 7.98
C GLU A 148 18.30 -6.79 7.87
N LYS A 149 18.16 -7.76 6.97
CA LYS A 149 16.86 -8.40 6.66
C LYS A 149 16.17 -9.05 7.85
N ASN A 150 16.92 -9.53 8.83
CA ASN A 150 16.41 -10.10 10.08
C ASN A 150 15.71 -9.08 10.99
N LYS A 151 15.84 -7.79 10.69
CA LYS A 151 15.10 -6.72 11.38
C LYS A 151 13.69 -6.49 10.84
N ILE A 152 13.31 -7.11 9.72
CA ILE A 152 11.94 -7.10 9.22
C ILE A 152 11.19 -8.29 9.80
N LEU A 153 10.27 -8.03 10.73
CA LEU A 153 9.47 -9.08 11.39
C LEU A 153 8.40 -9.66 10.48
N GLY A 154 7.83 -8.84 9.60
CA GLY A 154 6.81 -9.25 8.67
C GLY A 154 6.41 -8.13 7.72
N ILE A 155 5.74 -8.52 6.65
CA ILE A 155 5.31 -7.65 5.56
C ILE A 155 3.82 -7.86 5.32
N ALA A 156 3.02 -6.80 5.37
CA ALA A 156 1.61 -6.83 5.00
C ALA A 156 1.39 -6.07 3.69
N SER A 157 1.14 -6.80 2.61
CA SER A 157 0.78 -6.22 1.32
C SER A 157 -0.73 -6.30 1.12
N LEU A 158 -1.36 -5.13 1.04
CA LEU A 158 -2.81 -4.96 0.97
C LEU A 158 -3.19 -4.76 -0.50
N TYR A 159 -3.84 -5.73 -1.11
CA TYR A 159 -4.21 -5.75 -2.53
C TYR A 159 -3.12 -5.17 -3.45
N GLY A 160 -1.89 -5.65 -3.26
CA GLY A 160 -0.71 -5.12 -3.92
C GLY A 160 -0.70 -5.28 -5.43
N ALA A 161 -0.15 -4.28 -6.15
CA ALA A 161 0.02 -4.27 -7.59
C ALA A 161 1.40 -4.81 -7.97
N PHE A 162 1.45 -6.04 -8.51
CA PHE A 162 2.71 -6.74 -8.80
C PHE A 162 3.00 -6.93 -10.28
N GLY A 163 2.22 -6.29 -11.17
CA GLY A 163 2.46 -6.31 -12.61
C GLY A 163 2.01 -7.59 -13.32
N CYS A 164 1.15 -8.39 -12.73
CA CYS A 164 0.57 -9.53 -13.43
C CYS A 164 -0.48 -9.04 -14.44
N THR A 165 -0.25 -9.33 -15.73
CA THR A 165 -1.12 -8.89 -16.82
C THR A 165 -1.95 -10.00 -17.45
N LYS A 166 -1.88 -11.23 -16.94
CA LYS A 166 -2.47 -12.45 -17.54
C LYS A 166 -3.48 -13.15 -16.63
N GLY A 167 -4.01 -12.45 -15.62
CA GLY A 167 -4.97 -13.04 -14.71
C GLY A 167 -6.41 -13.01 -15.23
N THR A 168 -7.25 -13.94 -14.75
CA THR A 168 -8.69 -13.96 -15.03
C THR A 168 -9.41 -12.79 -14.39
N SER A 169 -8.90 -12.26 -13.27
CA SER A 169 -9.42 -11.08 -12.60
C SER A 169 -9.43 -9.84 -13.51
N HIS A 170 -8.41 -9.66 -14.36
CA HIS A 170 -8.37 -8.60 -15.36
C HIS A 170 -9.53 -8.67 -16.33
N GLN A 171 -9.88 -9.89 -16.81
CA GLN A 171 -10.98 -10.10 -17.74
C GLN A 171 -12.34 -9.93 -17.05
N THR A 172 -12.44 -10.38 -15.80
CA THR A 172 -13.71 -10.38 -15.07
C THR A 172 -14.08 -8.99 -14.55
N TYR A 173 -13.10 -8.25 -14.02
CA TYR A 173 -13.35 -6.98 -13.32
C TYR A 173 -12.76 -5.76 -14.01
N GLY A 174 -11.84 -5.93 -14.98
CA GLY A 174 -11.00 -4.85 -15.48
C GLY A 174 -11.73 -3.64 -16.04
N ASP A 175 -12.80 -3.82 -16.81
CA ASP A 175 -13.58 -2.73 -17.39
C ASP A 175 -14.80 -2.36 -16.57
N ASN A 176 -15.24 -3.25 -15.67
CA ASN A 176 -16.43 -3.10 -14.85
C ASN A 176 -16.12 -2.66 -13.41
N SER A 177 -14.85 -2.52 -13.05
CA SER A 177 -14.45 -2.07 -11.73
C SER A 177 -14.80 -0.60 -11.52
N VAL A 178 -15.35 -0.32 -10.33
CA VAL A 178 -15.69 1.06 -9.92
C VAL A 178 -14.44 1.82 -9.49
N ASP A 179 -13.47 1.12 -8.87
CA ASP A 179 -12.34 1.75 -8.19
C ASP A 179 -11.03 1.69 -8.99
N LEU A 180 -10.82 0.66 -9.81
CA LEU A 180 -9.63 0.52 -10.63
C LEU A 180 -9.99 -0.12 -11.98
N LYS A 181 -9.81 0.62 -13.07
CA LYS A 181 -9.93 0.09 -14.43
C LYS A 181 -8.57 -0.37 -14.94
N MET A 182 -8.54 -1.40 -15.79
CA MET A 182 -7.29 -1.89 -16.39
C MET A 182 -6.60 -0.81 -17.21
N SER A 183 -7.35 0.03 -17.94
CA SER A 183 -6.79 1.17 -18.68
C SER A 183 -6.04 2.16 -17.76
N ALA A 184 -6.60 2.43 -16.57
CA ALA A 184 -5.94 3.25 -15.57
C ALA A 184 -4.65 2.59 -15.04
N LEU A 185 -4.70 1.28 -14.75
CA LEU A 185 -3.52 0.54 -14.30
C LEU A 185 -2.39 0.56 -15.32
N PHE A 186 -2.68 0.31 -16.60
CA PHE A 186 -1.67 0.39 -17.66
C PHE A 186 -1.09 1.81 -17.79
N ALA A 187 -1.93 2.85 -17.70
CA ALA A 187 -1.47 4.22 -17.70
C ALA A 187 -0.53 4.51 -16.51
N MET A 188 -0.84 3.98 -15.32
CA MET A 188 0.02 4.11 -14.14
C MET A 188 1.40 3.47 -14.37
N TYR A 189 1.47 2.27 -14.94
CA TYR A 189 2.75 1.63 -15.29
C TYR A 189 3.51 2.41 -16.37
N ALA A 190 2.83 2.94 -17.38
CA ALA A 190 3.46 3.77 -18.41
C ALA A 190 4.07 5.06 -17.80
N HIS A 191 3.33 5.75 -16.92
CA HIS A 191 3.87 6.90 -16.19
C HIS A 191 5.07 6.54 -15.33
N LEU A 192 5.05 5.35 -14.70
CA LEU A 192 6.16 4.82 -13.92
C LEU A 192 7.41 4.53 -14.78
N GLY A 193 7.24 4.45 -16.10
CA GLY A 193 8.29 4.11 -17.05
C GLY A 193 8.47 2.61 -17.28
N CYS A 194 7.45 1.83 -16.94
CA CYS A 194 7.33 0.40 -17.22
C CYS A 194 6.22 0.22 -18.27
N GLU A 195 6.57 0.23 -19.55
CA GLU A 195 5.59 0.05 -20.63
C GLU A 195 4.95 -1.34 -20.58
N ASP A 196 5.75 -2.34 -20.23
CA ASP A 196 5.27 -3.67 -19.87
C ASP A 196 5.30 -3.83 -18.34
N PRO A 197 4.13 -4.00 -17.67
CA PRO A 197 4.07 -4.22 -16.23
C PRO A 197 4.92 -5.40 -15.72
N SER A 198 5.21 -6.40 -16.58
CA SER A 198 6.09 -7.53 -16.23
C SER A 198 7.54 -7.12 -15.95
N GLU A 199 8.00 -5.98 -16.46
CA GLU A 199 9.31 -5.42 -16.13
C GLU A 199 9.42 -5.07 -14.64
N PHE A 200 8.31 -4.65 -14.05
CA PHE A 200 8.24 -4.37 -12.62
C PHE A 200 8.40 -5.63 -11.76
N GLN A 201 7.84 -6.75 -12.21
CA GLN A 201 7.92 -8.03 -11.49
C GLN A 201 9.35 -8.48 -11.20
N ALA A 202 10.27 -8.26 -12.13
CA ALA A 202 11.68 -8.64 -12.00
C ALA A 202 12.41 -7.90 -10.87
N LYS A 203 11.80 -6.86 -10.30
CA LYS A 203 12.40 -6.02 -9.25
C LYS A 203 11.84 -6.29 -7.86
N LEU A 204 10.81 -7.13 -7.74
CA LEU A 204 10.23 -7.48 -6.45
C LEU A 204 11.14 -8.46 -5.69
N SER A 205 11.21 -8.32 -4.37
CA SER A 205 11.84 -9.34 -3.52
C SER A 205 11.01 -10.60 -3.51
N LEU A 206 11.65 -11.74 -3.73
CA LEU A 206 10.98 -13.03 -3.73
C LEU A 206 11.29 -13.88 -2.48
N SER A 207 12.03 -13.34 -1.50
CA SER A 207 12.38 -14.04 -0.26
C SER A 207 12.54 -13.10 0.92
N GLY A 208 12.27 -13.57 2.12
CA GLY A 208 12.47 -12.79 3.36
C GLY A 208 11.49 -13.12 4.47
N ALA A 209 11.07 -12.08 5.22
CA ALA A 209 10.18 -12.17 6.37
C ALA A 209 8.78 -12.73 6.00
N PRO A 210 7.99 -13.23 6.97
CA PRO A 210 6.60 -13.62 6.76
C PRO A 210 5.80 -12.55 6.01
N LEU A 211 5.02 -12.97 5.01
CA LEU A 211 4.27 -12.11 4.11
C LEU A 211 2.78 -12.37 4.23
N LEU A 212 2.00 -11.36 4.57
CA LEU A 212 0.55 -11.35 4.42
C LEU A 212 0.19 -10.76 3.06
N LEU A 213 -0.52 -11.51 2.26
CA LEU A 213 -1.15 -11.05 1.02
C LEU A 213 -2.65 -10.91 1.25
N VAL A 214 -3.13 -9.67 1.26
CA VAL A 214 -4.56 -9.36 1.33
C VAL A 214 -5.08 -9.17 -0.09
N LYS A 215 -5.97 -10.07 -0.51
CA LYS A 215 -6.59 -10.06 -1.83
C LYS A 215 -8.04 -9.55 -1.71
N ALA A 216 -8.39 -8.49 -2.40
CA ALA A 216 -9.78 -8.13 -2.63
C ALA A 216 -10.35 -9.04 -3.73
N GLU A 217 -11.52 -9.65 -3.51
CA GLU A 217 -12.04 -10.67 -4.42
C GLU A 217 -12.48 -10.09 -5.77
N CYS A 218 -13.10 -8.91 -5.74
CA CYS A 218 -13.65 -8.23 -6.92
C CYS A 218 -12.68 -7.18 -7.49
N ASP A 219 -11.39 -7.43 -7.41
CA ASP A 219 -10.33 -6.52 -7.83
C ASP A 219 -9.75 -6.95 -9.19
N PRO A 220 -9.58 -6.06 -10.16
CA PRO A 220 -8.89 -6.38 -11.42
C PRO A 220 -7.50 -7.00 -11.23
N ILE A 221 -6.77 -6.60 -10.18
CA ILE A 221 -5.43 -7.13 -9.88
C ILE A 221 -5.45 -8.23 -8.79
N ALA A 222 -6.61 -8.85 -8.54
CA ALA A 222 -6.70 -9.92 -7.55
C ALA A 222 -5.70 -11.06 -7.80
N ASP A 223 -5.48 -11.42 -9.06
CA ASP A 223 -4.56 -12.50 -9.44
C ASP A 223 -3.07 -12.14 -9.27
N ASP A 224 -2.73 -10.86 -9.09
CA ASP A 224 -1.37 -10.43 -8.74
C ASP A 224 -0.89 -11.10 -7.45
N ASN A 225 -1.79 -11.26 -6.47
CA ASN A 225 -1.48 -11.91 -5.20
C ASN A 225 -1.18 -13.40 -5.40
N ASP A 226 -1.95 -14.10 -6.22
CA ASP A 226 -1.75 -15.53 -6.51
C ASP A 226 -0.47 -15.73 -7.34
N TRP A 227 -0.22 -14.82 -8.29
CA TRP A 227 1.01 -14.81 -9.07
C TRP A 227 2.25 -14.68 -8.18
N LEU A 228 2.24 -13.74 -7.24
CA LEU A 228 3.36 -13.53 -6.30
C LEU A 228 3.52 -14.74 -5.37
N ALA A 229 2.43 -15.24 -4.80
CA ALA A 229 2.46 -16.37 -3.86
C ALA A 229 3.09 -17.62 -4.45
N GLN A 230 2.91 -17.87 -5.74
CA GLN A 230 3.50 -19.02 -6.44
C GLN A 230 5.01 -18.89 -6.70
N ARG A 231 5.56 -17.70 -6.57
CA ARG A 231 6.95 -17.36 -6.95
C ARG A 231 7.81 -16.89 -5.80
N THR A 232 7.19 -16.41 -4.74
CA THR A 232 7.92 -15.93 -3.57
C THR A 232 8.43 -17.07 -2.71
N LEU A 233 9.56 -16.86 -2.06
CA LEU A 233 10.10 -17.73 -1.00
C LEU A 233 9.77 -17.17 0.40
N HIS A 234 9.00 -16.10 0.50
CA HIS A 234 8.43 -15.66 1.77
C HIS A 234 7.45 -16.74 2.30
N PRO A 235 7.40 -17.00 3.60
CA PRO A 235 6.26 -17.69 4.21
C PRO A 235 5.00 -16.86 4.02
N VAL A 236 4.06 -17.33 3.17
CA VAL A 236 2.87 -16.56 2.77
C VAL A 236 1.66 -16.94 3.62
N THR A 237 0.96 -15.93 4.11
CA THR A 237 -0.42 -16.04 4.61
C THR A 237 -1.35 -15.33 3.64
N HIS A 238 -2.40 -16.00 3.17
CA HIS A 238 -3.42 -15.42 2.33
C HIS A 238 -4.62 -14.96 3.15
N MET A 239 -5.12 -13.77 2.83
CA MET A 239 -6.39 -13.27 3.33
C MET A 239 -7.23 -12.78 2.15
N ILE A 240 -8.38 -13.42 1.92
CA ILE A 240 -9.33 -13.04 0.86
C ILE A 240 -10.45 -12.22 1.49
N ALA A 241 -10.62 -10.98 1.03
CA ALA A 241 -11.71 -10.10 1.37
C ALA A 241 -12.85 -10.29 0.36
N LYS A 242 -13.81 -11.14 0.72
CA LYS A 242 -14.90 -11.55 -0.16
C LYS A 242 -15.83 -10.39 -0.50
N GLY A 243 -16.20 -10.28 -1.77
CA GLY A 243 -17.08 -9.24 -2.29
C GLY A 243 -16.46 -7.84 -2.30
N GLN A 244 -15.18 -7.69 -1.90
CA GLN A 244 -14.53 -6.39 -1.82
C GLN A 244 -13.81 -6.03 -3.12
N ALA A 245 -13.89 -4.74 -3.50
CA ALA A 245 -13.20 -4.16 -4.63
C ALA A 245 -11.80 -3.63 -4.24
N HIS A 246 -11.05 -3.13 -5.23
CA HIS A 246 -9.74 -2.51 -4.99
C HIS A 246 -9.86 -1.35 -3.98
N ALA A 247 -8.85 -1.14 -3.16
CA ALA A 247 -8.76 -0.04 -2.18
C ALA A 247 -9.84 0.00 -1.09
N TYR A 248 -10.67 -1.04 -0.91
CA TYR A 248 -11.77 -1.08 0.06
C TYR A 248 -11.36 -0.74 1.51
N LEU A 249 -10.10 -0.96 1.90
CA LEU A 249 -9.62 -0.61 3.26
C LEU A 249 -9.53 0.91 3.49
N GLN A 250 -9.61 1.73 2.46
CA GLN A 250 -9.73 3.18 2.60
C GLN A 250 -11.06 3.59 3.25
N GLU A 251 -12.07 2.68 3.23
CA GLU A 251 -13.37 2.87 3.86
C GLU A 251 -13.42 2.44 5.35
N CYS A 252 -12.28 2.16 5.97
CA CYS A 252 -12.25 1.89 7.42
C CYS A 252 -12.90 3.04 8.22
N GLY A 253 -13.69 2.68 9.22
CA GLY A 253 -14.52 3.60 10.00
C GLY A 253 -15.88 3.92 9.36
N ASN A 254 -16.08 3.60 8.08
CA ASN A 254 -17.34 3.74 7.35
C ASN A 254 -17.91 2.38 6.89
N SER A 255 -17.07 1.39 6.65
CA SER A 255 -17.44 0.05 6.21
C SER A 255 -17.11 -1.01 7.26
N LYS A 256 -18.12 -1.80 7.66
CA LYS A 256 -17.95 -2.92 8.60
C LYS A 256 -17.02 -4.00 8.05
N GLU A 257 -17.05 -4.22 6.76
CA GLU A 257 -16.21 -5.20 6.04
C GLU A 257 -14.75 -4.76 6.03
N ALA A 258 -14.49 -3.47 5.79
CA ALA A 258 -13.15 -2.88 5.87
C ALA A 258 -12.59 -2.97 7.30
N ASP A 259 -13.39 -2.62 8.30
CA ASP A 259 -13.01 -2.72 9.72
C ASP A 259 -12.71 -4.16 10.13
N ALA A 260 -13.56 -5.12 9.74
CA ALA A 260 -13.36 -6.53 10.04
C ALA A 260 -12.08 -7.07 9.38
N SER A 261 -11.79 -6.63 8.17
CA SER A 261 -10.55 -6.97 7.45
C SER A 261 -9.33 -6.36 8.14
N MET A 262 -9.39 -5.08 8.51
CA MET A 262 -8.29 -4.40 9.20
C MET A 262 -7.98 -5.04 10.56
N ARG A 263 -9.00 -5.48 11.32
CA ARG A 263 -8.80 -6.25 12.56
C ARG A 263 -8.08 -7.59 12.32
N LYS A 264 -8.38 -8.30 11.23
CA LYS A 264 -7.70 -9.55 10.87
C LYS A 264 -6.24 -9.30 10.49
N ILE A 265 -5.97 -8.23 9.74
CA ILE A 265 -4.61 -7.78 9.39
C ILE A 265 -3.82 -7.47 10.64
N ALA A 266 -4.39 -6.67 11.54
CA ALA A 266 -3.77 -6.31 12.82
C ALA A 266 -3.49 -7.55 13.69
N LYS A 267 -4.43 -8.50 13.75
CA LYS A 267 -4.23 -9.78 14.45
C LYS A 267 -3.06 -10.57 13.89
N TRP A 268 -2.95 -10.66 12.55
CA TRP A 268 -1.81 -11.33 11.92
C TRP A 268 -0.48 -10.65 12.28
N ILE A 269 -0.43 -9.31 12.17
CA ILE A 269 0.74 -8.51 12.56
C ILE A 269 1.14 -8.79 14.01
N ASN A 270 0.17 -8.85 14.92
CA ASN A 270 0.42 -9.03 16.35
C ASN A 270 0.88 -10.45 16.72
N ASN A 271 0.57 -11.44 15.88
CA ASN A 271 1.03 -12.82 16.07
C ASN A 271 2.51 -13.05 15.65
N LEU A 272 3.16 -12.07 15.03
CA LEU A 272 4.58 -12.16 14.62
C LEU A 272 5.57 -11.81 15.74
N VAL A 273 5.08 -11.38 16.92
CA VAL A 273 5.92 -10.85 18.01
C VAL A 273 5.61 -11.55 19.32
#